data_d3778ac0055d5b69be959f57564abaef
#
_entry.id   d3778ac0055d5b69be959f57564abaef
#
_cell.length_a   1.000
_cell.length_b   1.000
_cell.length_c   1.000
_cell.angle_alpha   90.00
_cell.angle_beta   90.00
_cell.angle_gamma   90.00
#
_symmetry.space_group_name_H-M   'P 1'
#
loop_
_entity.id
_entity.type
_entity.pdbx_description
1 polymer ?
#
loop_
_entity_poly.entity_id
_entity_poly.type
_entity_poly.pdbx_seq_one_letter_code
_entity_poly.pdbx_strand_id
1 'polypeptide(L)'
;MSDSTTEGRLSAGQWLDRLDNIAALNVMLDGHGAAGAAVRQSLAQIDNAVTAITQRLKASQDGRLIYAGAGSSVRIGVQDGVELPPTFDWPRRRIDYWIAGGPVALTDAVENAEDDENAASQAAFAANLSSHDVVIGISASGRTPFTCAAAKAAADGGALTVGIANNEAAPLFGYVDIAIPLVTGAEAVAGSTRLKAATAQKICLNMISTLVMTRLGFVRDGQMIAMKPGNAKLRERYAAIHGGEPS
;
A
#
# COMPACT_ATOMS: atom_id res chain seq x y z
N MET A 1 9.20 24.37 -11.13
CA MET A 1 8.60 23.18 -11.80
C MET A 1 8.84 22.01 -10.88
N SER A 2 7.83 21.19 -10.64
CA SER A 2 7.92 20.06 -9.70
C SER A 2 8.89 19.02 -10.27
N ASP A 3 9.94 18.64 -9.50
CA ASP A 3 10.87 17.53 -9.86
C ASP A 3 10.20 16.16 -9.78
N SER A 4 8.87 16.10 -9.64
CA SER A 4 8.10 14.87 -9.57
C SER A 4 8.03 14.20 -10.96
N THR A 5 8.63 13.03 -11.10
CA THR A 5 8.63 12.29 -12.37
C THR A 5 7.23 11.83 -12.77
N THR A 6 6.31 11.66 -11.80
CA THR A 6 4.90 11.27 -12.05
C THR A 6 4.08 12.36 -12.74
N GLU A 7 4.47 13.64 -12.64
CA GLU A 7 3.85 14.78 -13.33
C GLU A 7 4.40 15.00 -14.73
N GLY A 8 5.45 14.28 -15.11
CA GLY A 8 6.07 14.35 -16.43
C GLY A 8 5.12 13.89 -17.54
N ARG A 9 5.43 14.29 -18.77
CA ARG A 9 4.74 13.82 -19.99
C ARG A 9 5.60 12.82 -20.74
N LEU A 10 4.97 11.83 -21.34
CA LEU A 10 5.60 10.97 -22.34
C LEU A 10 5.98 11.79 -23.58
N SER A 11 6.82 11.23 -24.44
CA SER A 11 7.15 11.85 -25.74
C SER A 11 5.91 11.99 -26.64
N ALA A 12 5.94 12.94 -27.58
CA ALA A 12 4.79 13.23 -28.44
C ALA A 12 4.28 12.02 -29.25
N GLY A 13 5.16 11.07 -29.58
CA GLY A 13 4.80 9.83 -30.27
C GLY A 13 4.05 8.81 -29.40
N GLN A 14 3.90 9.07 -28.09
CA GLN A 14 3.25 8.20 -27.13
C GLN A 14 1.97 8.84 -26.54
N TRP A 15 1.51 9.97 -27.04
CA TRP A 15 0.30 10.63 -26.56
C TRP A 15 -0.94 9.87 -27.00
N LEU A 16 -1.72 9.35 -26.04
CA LEU A 16 -2.84 8.44 -26.31
C LEU A 16 -3.90 9.01 -27.23
N ASP A 17 -4.14 10.34 -27.15
CA ASP A 17 -5.10 11.07 -27.97
C ASP A 17 -4.71 11.19 -29.46
N ARG A 18 -3.48 10.82 -29.79
CA ARG A 18 -2.93 10.84 -31.15
C ARG A 18 -2.68 9.47 -31.75
N LEU A 19 -2.98 8.42 -31.02
CA LEU A 19 -2.73 7.03 -31.40
C LEU A 19 -4.04 6.33 -31.74
N ASP A 20 -3.98 5.32 -32.59
CA ASP A 20 -5.06 4.36 -32.69
C ASP A 20 -5.17 3.50 -31.41
N ASN A 21 -6.27 2.76 -31.26
CA ASN A 21 -6.52 2.00 -30.04
C ASN A 21 -5.42 0.96 -29.74
N ILE A 22 -4.90 0.27 -30.74
CA ILE A 22 -3.88 -0.76 -30.53
C ILE A 22 -2.55 -0.13 -30.09
N ALA A 23 -2.14 0.95 -30.74
CA ALA A 23 -0.94 1.67 -30.35
C ALA A 23 -1.06 2.27 -28.93
N ALA A 24 -2.21 2.87 -28.62
CA ALA A 24 -2.49 3.41 -27.29
C ALA A 24 -2.49 2.31 -26.19
N LEU A 25 -3.11 1.16 -26.46
CA LEU A 25 -3.13 0.00 -25.54
C LEU A 25 -1.70 -0.53 -25.30
N ASN A 26 -0.86 -0.60 -26.32
CA ASN A 26 0.54 -1.01 -26.15
C ASN A 26 1.32 -0.03 -25.26
N VAL A 27 1.18 1.29 -25.46
CA VAL A 27 1.82 2.30 -24.60
C VAL A 27 1.40 2.12 -23.13
N MET A 28 0.12 1.86 -22.87
CA MET A 28 -0.38 1.62 -21.51
C MET A 28 0.14 0.31 -20.93
N LEU A 29 0.14 -0.76 -21.72
CA LEU A 29 0.60 -2.09 -21.27
C LEU A 29 2.10 -2.09 -20.94
N ASP A 30 2.92 -1.47 -21.78
CA ASP A 30 4.35 -1.29 -21.53
C ASP A 30 4.60 -0.48 -20.27
N GLY A 31 3.80 0.57 -20.03
CA GLY A 31 3.82 1.33 -18.78
C GLY A 31 3.53 0.45 -17.57
N HIS A 32 2.49 -0.38 -17.61
CA HIS A 32 2.20 -1.33 -16.53
C HIS A 32 3.29 -2.39 -16.36
N GLY A 33 3.91 -2.86 -17.43
CA GLY A 33 5.07 -3.76 -17.37
C GLY A 33 6.25 -3.15 -16.60
N ALA A 34 6.49 -1.84 -16.74
CA ALA A 34 7.55 -1.14 -16.01
C ALA A 34 7.32 -1.06 -14.49
N ALA A 35 6.09 -1.23 -14.01
CA ALA A 35 5.78 -1.23 -12.57
C ALA A 35 6.54 -2.34 -11.81
N GLY A 36 6.60 -3.55 -12.37
CA GLY A 36 7.37 -4.66 -11.79
C GLY A 36 8.87 -4.39 -11.73
N ALA A 37 9.42 -3.69 -12.75
CA ALA A 37 10.83 -3.30 -12.77
C ALA A 37 11.14 -2.27 -11.68
N ALA A 38 10.26 -1.28 -11.46
CA ALA A 38 10.40 -0.30 -10.38
C ALA A 38 10.41 -0.96 -9.00
N VAL A 39 9.50 -1.92 -8.76
CA VAL A 39 9.47 -2.69 -7.51
C VAL A 39 10.75 -3.51 -7.33
N ARG A 40 11.28 -4.11 -8.39
CA ARG A 40 12.52 -4.90 -8.35
C ARG A 40 13.72 -4.08 -7.86
N GLN A 41 13.79 -2.80 -8.21
CA GLN A 41 14.87 -1.91 -7.76
C GLN A 41 14.81 -1.63 -6.25
N SER A 42 13.66 -1.80 -5.61
CA SER A 42 13.44 -1.52 -4.19
C SER A 42 13.34 -2.80 -3.34
N LEU A 43 13.76 -3.97 -3.83
CA LEU A 43 13.64 -5.23 -3.09
C LEU A 43 14.37 -5.22 -1.74
N ALA A 44 15.51 -4.55 -1.63
CA ALA A 44 16.24 -4.44 -0.37
C ALA A 44 15.46 -3.62 0.68
N GLN A 45 14.82 -2.52 0.26
CA GLN A 45 13.99 -1.69 1.14
C GLN A 45 12.70 -2.43 1.54
N ILE A 46 12.12 -3.20 0.62
CA ILE A 46 10.96 -4.05 0.88
C ILE A 46 11.31 -5.15 1.90
N ASP A 47 12.45 -5.82 1.75
CA ASP A 47 12.92 -6.84 2.70
C ASP A 47 13.15 -6.26 4.10
N ASN A 48 13.77 -5.08 4.18
CA ASN A 48 13.92 -4.35 5.44
C ASN A 48 12.55 -4.05 6.08
N ALA A 49 11.58 -3.56 5.30
CA ALA A 49 10.22 -3.30 5.78
C ALA A 49 9.55 -4.59 6.28
N VAL A 50 9.60 -5.68 5.51
CA VAL A 50 9.05 -6.99 5.92
C VAL A 50 9.64 -7.45 7.25
N THR A 51 10.97 -7.34 7.40
CA THR A 51 11.67 -7.74 8.62
C THR A 51 11.21 -6.91 9.81
N ALA A 52 11.24 -5.58 9.71
CA ALA A 52 10.88 -4.67 10.78
C ALA A 52 9.40 -4.79 11.18
N ILE A 53 8.49 -4.85 10.19
CA ILE A 53 7.04 -5.04 10.42
C ILE A 53 6.79 -6.37 11.13
N THR A 54 7.41 -7.45 10.67
CA THR A 54 7.27 -8.78 11.30
C THR A 54 7.70 -8.75 12.75
N GLN A 55 8.83 -8.13 13.07
CA GLN A 55 9.32 -7.99 14.45
C GLN A 55 8.33 -7.23 15.34
N ARG A 56 7.81 -6.10 14.86
CA ARG A 56 6.82 -5.28 15.60
C ARG A 56 5.53 -6.04 15.88
N LEU A 57 4.94 -6.65 14.84
CA LEU A 57 3.66 -7.34 14.95
C LEU A 57 3.76 -8.66 15.71
N LYS A 58 4.93 -9.30 15.76
CA LYS A 58 5.21 -10.51 16.54
C LYS A 58 5.39 -10.20 18.03
N ALA A 59 5.89 -9.02 18.37
CA ALA A 59 6.16 -8.61 19.74
C ALA A 59 4.91 -8.35 20.57
N SER A 60 3.74 -8.15 19.94
CA SER A 60 2.46 -7.88 20.63
C SER A 60 1.29 -8.45 19.84
N GLN A 61 0.26 -8.95 20.60
CA GLN A 61 -1.02 -9.37 20.01
C GLN A 61 -1.96 -8.20 19.70
N ASP A 62 -1.59 -6.99 20.10
CA ASP A 62 -2.40 -5.77 19.91
C ASP A 62 -1.79 -4.81 18.86
N GLY A 63 -0.52 -5.01 18.45
CA GLY A 63 0.11 -4.22 17.40
C GLY A 63 -0.69 -4.28 16.10
N ARG A 64 -0.89 -3.11 15.48
CA ARG A 64 -1.74 -2.92 14.29
C ARG A 64 -0.90 -2.63 13.05
N LEU A 65 -1.44 -3.03 11.89
CA LEU A 65 -0.99 -2.57 10.58
C LEU A 65 -1.97 -1.50 10.08
N ILE A 66 -1.47 -0.31 9.85
CA ILE A 66 -2.27 0.88 9.53
C ILE A 66 -1.83 1.39 8.15
N TYR A 67 -2.78 1.56 7.24
CA TYR A 67 -2.54 2.12 5.91
C TYR A 67 -3.01 3.56 5.89
N ALA A 68 -2.14 4.50 5.52
CA ALA A 68 -2.43 5.93 5.47
C ALA A 68 -2.19 6.51 4.08
N GLY A 69 -3.12 7.36 3.60
CA GLY A 69 -2.94 8.01 2.31
C GLY A 69 -4.20 8.66 1.75
N ALA A 70 -4.11 9.06 0.48
CA ALA A 70 -5.18 9.69 -0.25
C ALA A 70 -5.43 9.01 -1.60
N GLY A 71 -6.62 9.19 -2.17
CA GLY A 71 -6.98 8.82 -3.54
C GLY A 71 -6.70 7.36 -3.88
N SER A 72 -6.12 7.13 -5.07
CA SER A 72 -5.82 5.77 -5.55
C SER A 72 -4.84 5.01 -4.65
N SER A 73 -3.88 5.70 -4.07
CA SER A 73 -2.85 5.08 -3.23
C SER A 73 -3.46 4.43 -1.98
N VAL A 74 -4.32 5.15 -1.23
CA VAL A 74 -4.94 4.57 -0.03
C VAL A 74 -5.97 3.50 -0.39
N ARG A 75 -6.68 3.62 -1.52
CA ARG A 75 -7.61 2.57 -1.98
C ARG A 75 -6.90 1.23 -2.19
N ILE A 76 -5.68 1.26 -2.69
CA ILE A 76 -4.85 0.05 -2.84
C ILE A 76 -4.41 -0.47 -1.47
N GLY A 77 -4.06 0.39 -0.53
CA GLY A 77 -3.79 0.00 0.86
C GLY A 77 -4.99 -0.65 1.54
N VAL A 78 -6.19 -0.10 1.34
CA VAL A 78 -7.44 -0.70 1.84
C VAL A 78 -7.68 -2.05 1.17
N GLN A 79 -7.50 -2.15 -0.15
CA GLN A 79 -7.64 -3.43 -0.86
C GLN A 79 -6.70 -4.50 -0.30
N ASP A 80 -5.44 -4.16 0.00
CA ASP A 80 -4.49 -5.11 0.59
C ASP A 80 -4.93 -5.53 2.00
N GLY A 81 -5.27 -4.57 2.85
CA GLY A 81 -5.60 -4.83 4.25
C GLY A 81 -6.90 -5.61 4.45
N VAL A 82 -7.94 -5.39 3.63
CA VAL A 82 -9.22 -6.12 3.75
C VAL A 82 -9.11 -7.59 3.38
N GLU A 83 -8.06 -7.98 2.66
CA GLU A 83 -7.79 -9.38 2.31
C GLU A 83 -7.04 -10.15 3.41
N LEU A 84 -6.48 -9.49 4.41
CA LEU A 84 -5.74 -10.16 5.48
C LEU A 84 -6.62 -11.04 6.38
N PRO A 85 -7.82 -10.61 6.82
CA PRO A 85 -8.71 -11.47 7.61
C PRO A 85 -9.17 -12.72 6.87
N PRO A 86 -9.69 -12.67 5.63
CA PRO A 86 -10.17 -13.88 4.95
C PRO A 86 -9.03 -14.82 4.53
N THR A 87 -7.82 -14.27 4.28
CA THR A 87 -6.68 -15.06 3.80
C THR A 87 -5.88 -15.70 4.94
N PHE A 88 -5.67 -14.96 6.03
CA PHE A 88 -4.75 -15.34 7.10
C PHE A 88 -5.42 -15.40 8.48
N ASP A 89 -6.73 -15.21 8.58
CA ASP A 89 -7.45 -15.03 9.86
C ASP A 89 -6.83 -13.90 10.71
N TRP A 90 -6.24 -12.90 10.06
CA TRP A 90 -5.66 -11.77 10.77
C TRP A 90 -6.76 -10.96 11.47
N PRO A 91 -6.66 -10.67 12.77
CA PRO A 91 -7.73 -10.02 13.50
C PRO A 91 -8.05 -8.63 12.94
N ARG A 92 -9.32 -8.36 12.63
CA ARG A 92 -9.76 -7.07 12.07
C ARG A 92 -9.36 -5.88 12.94
N ARG A 93 -9.33 -6.06 14.29
CA ARG A 93 -8.89 -5.04 15.25
C ARG A 93 -7.41 -4.66 15.10
N ARG A 94 -6.63 -5.48 14.42
CA ARG A 94 -5.21 -5.25 14.14
C ARG A 94 -4.95 -4.61 12.78
N ILE A 95 -5.99 -4.06 12.15
CA ILE A 95 -5.90 -3.33 10.88
C ILE A 95 -6.64 -2.01 11.05
N ASP A 96 -6.06 -0.93 10.55
CA ASP A 96 -6.71 0.37 10.49
C ASP A 96 -6.39 1.09 9.18
N TYR A 97 -7.20 2.08 8.84
CA TYR A 97 -7.07 2.84 7.60
C TYR A 97 -7.26 4.33 7.88
N TRP A 98 -6.25 5.13 7.62
CA TRP A 98 -6.32 6.57 7.68
C TRP A 98 -6.47 7.11 6.26
N ILE A 99 -7.70 7.43 5.93
CA ILE A 99 -8.12 7.78 4.56
C ILE A 99 -8.40 9.28 4.51
N ALA A 100 -7.68 10.00 3.66
CA ALA A 100 -7.99 11.40 3.38
C ALA A 100 -9.43 11.52 2.86
N GLY A 101 -10.28 12.31 3.53
CA GLY A 101 -11.70 12.41 3.26
C GLY A 101 -12.56 11.30 3.89
N GLY A 102 -11.95 10.39 4.67
CA GLY A 102 -12.66 9.33 5.37
C GLY A 102 -13.16 8.19 4.47
N PRO A 103 -14.00 7.28 5.00
CA PRO A 103 -14.45 6.09 4.27
C PRO A 103 -15.21 6.40 2.97
N VAL A 104 -15.89 7.53 2.87
CA VAL A 104 -16.62 7.95 1.65
C VAL A 104 -15.66 8.15 0.48
N ALA A 105 -14.41 8.54 0.74
CA ALA A 105 -13.37 8.72 -0.28
C ALA A 105 -12.94 7.42 -0.98
N LEU A 106 -13.41 6.25 -0.53
CA LEU A 106 -13.20 4.97 -1.22
C LEU A 106 -14.01 4.88 -2.52
N THR A 107 -15.20 5.46 -2.55
CA THR A 107 -16.13 5.42 -3.68
C THR A 107 -16.28 6.76 -4.39
N ASP A 108 -16.10 7.86 -3.68
CA ASP A 108 -16.31 9.20 -4.19
C ASP A 108 -15.01 10.03 -4.18
N ALA A 109 -14.98 11.11 -4.94
CA ALA A 109 -13.94 12.13 -4.83
C ALA A 109 -14.32 13.11 -3.73
N VAL A 110 -13.45 13.29 -2.73
CA VAL A 110 -13.61 14.31 -1.69
C VAL A 110 -12.57 15.39 -1.96
N GLU A 111 -13.07 16.56 -2.39
CA GLU A 111 -12.21 17.69 -2.75
C GLU A 111 -11.39 18.18 -1.55
N ASN A 112 -10.14 18.59 -1.80
CA ASN A 112 -9.19 19.12 -0.82
C ASN A 112 -8.84 18.17 0.35
N ALA A 113 -9.35 16.92 0.36
CA ALA A 113 -9.09 16.00 1.45
C ALA A 113 -7.60 15.59 1.56
N GLU A 114 -6.88 15.57 0.44
CA GLU A 114 -5.45 15.24 0.41
C GLU A 114 -4.57 16.34 1.03
N ASP A 115 -5.08 17.56 1.16
CA ASP A 115 -4.38 18.70 1.75
C ASP A 115 -4.66 18.85 3.26
N ASP A 116 -5.57 18.06 3.83
CA ASP A 116 -5.98 18.16 5.24
C ASP A 116 -5.00 17.46 6.20
N GLU A 117 -3.93 18.16 6.57
CA GLU A 117 -2.96 17.70 7.57
C GLU A 117 -3.57 17.53 8.97
N ASN A 118 -4.60 18.32 9.30
CA ASN A 118 -5.25 18.26 10.60
C ASN A 118 -6.03 16.96 10.77
N ALA A 119 -6.76 16.54 9.73
CA ALA A 119 -7.46 15.25 9.75
C ALA A 119 -6.48 14.07 9.95
N ALA A 120 -5.30 14.12 9.31
CA ALA A 120 -4.26 13.12 9.50
C ALA A 120 -3.75 13.07 10.95
N SER A 121 -3.47 14.24 11.53
CA SER A 121 -3.00 14.36 12.92
C SER A 121 -4.06 13.89 13.92
N GLN A 122 -5.34 14.19 13.67
CA GLN A 122 -6.46 13.72 14.48
C GLN A 122 -6.63 12.20 14.42
N ALA A 123 -6.48 11.60 13.23
CA ALA A 123 -6.52 10.14 13.07
C ALA A 123 -5.42 9.46 13.89
N ALA A 124 -4.19 9.97 13.83
CA ALA A 124 -3.07 9.46 14.61
C ALA A 124 -3.28 9.61 16.12
N PHE A 125 -3.79 10.76 16.57
CA PHE A 125 -4.11 11.01 17.98
C PHE A 125 -5.21 10.06 18.48
N ALA A 126 -6.30 9.94 17.74
CA ALA A 126 -7.43 9.07 18.09
C ALA A 126 -7.03 7.58 18.13
N ALA A 127 -6.05 7.19 17.30
CA ALA A 127 -5.55 5.82 17.26
C ALA A 127 -4.80 5.42 18.55
N ASN A 128 -4.33 6.37 19.37
CA ASN A 128 -3.54 6.09 20.57
C ASN A 128 -2.43 5.07 20.28
N LEU A 129 -1.49 5.46 19.42
CA LEU A 129 -0.45 4.60 18.89
C LEU A 129 0.47 4.05 19.97
N SER A 130 1.02 2.89 19.72
CA SER A 130 2.02 2.23 20.54
C SER A 130 3.27 1.88 19.72
N SER A 131 4.35 1.54 20.42
CA SER A 131 5.59 1.06 19.78
C SER A 131 5.43 -0.27 19.03
N HIS A 132 4.28 -0.93 19.11
CA HIS A 132 3.98 -2.16 18.39
C HIS A 132 3.19 -1.93 17.10
N ASP A 133 2.70 -0.72 16.89
CA ASP A 133 1.95 -0.35 15.68
C ASP A 133 2.90 -0.06 14.51
N VAL A 134 2.38 -0.26 13.31
CA VAL A 134 3.07 0.00 12.05
C VAL A 134 2.17 0.86 11.18
N VAL A 135 2.66 1.98 10.68
CA VAL A 135 1.95 2.85 9.76
C VAL A 135 2.64 2.86 8.40
N ILE A 136 1.92 2.48 7.36
CA ILE A 136 2.39 2.53 5.97
C ILE A 136 1.74 3.73 5.28
N GLY A 137 2.53 4.79 5.06
CA GLY A 137 2.13 5.97 4.29
C GLY A 137 2.32 5.73 2.79
N ILE A 138 1.27 5.94 2.00
CA ILE A 138 1.27 5.62 0.56
C ILE A 138 0.88 6.87 -0.22
N SER A 139 1.78 7.36 -1.08
CA SER A 139 1.54 8.53 -1.94
C SER A 139 2.34 8.42 -3.22
N ALA A 140 1.71 8.53 -4.39
CA ALA A 140 2.43 8.44 -5.65
C ALA A 140 3.45 9.60 -5.82
N SER A 141 3.06 10.83 -5.55
CA SER A 141 3.96 11.99 -5.57
C SER A 141 4.92 11.99 -4.38
N GLY A 142 4.52 11.39 -3.26
CA GLY A 142 5.18 11.48 -1.98
C GLY A 142 5.11 12.87 -1.34
N ARG A 143 4.24 13.74 -1.85
CA ARG A 143 4.07 15.15 -1.41
C ARG A 143 2.72 15.40 -0.75
N THR A 144 1.79 14.46 -0.81
CA THR A 144 0.43 14.59 -0.27
C THR A 144 0.48 15.02 1.19
N PRO A 145 -0.02 16.23 1.55
CA PRO A 145 0.09 16.76 2.90
C PRO A 145 -0.51 15.85 3.95
N PHE A 146 -1.71 15.29 3.71
CA PHE A 146 -2.33 14.30 4.59
C PHE A 146 -1.38 13.12 4.89
N THR A 147 -0.76 12.54 3.85
CA THR A 147 0.10 11.36 4.02
C THR A 147 1.39 11.68 4.77
N CYS A 148 1.99 12.84 4.49
CA CYS A 148 3.19 13.31 5.19
C CYS A 148 2.89 13.59 6.67
N ALA A 149 1.77 14.26 6.97
CA ALA A 149 1.33 14.54 8.33
C ALA A 149 1.00 13.26 9.10
N ALA A 150 0.32 12.29 8.46
CA ALA A 150 0.03 10.98 9.03
C ALA A 150 1.32 10.21 9.40
N ALA A 151 2.31 10.19 8.50
CA ALA A 151 3.59 9.55 8.75
C ALA A 151 4.36 10.22 9.90
N LYS A 152 4.42 11.57 9.90
CA LYS A 152 5.05 12.33 10.97
C LYS A 152 4.38 12.06 12.33
N ALA A 153 3.07 12.19 12.41
CA ALA A 153 2.32 11.95 13.64
C ALA A 153 2.45 10.50 14.15
N ALA A 154 2.57 9.53 13.23
CA ALA A 154 2.82 8.14 13.56
C ALA A 154 4.21 7.93 14.16
N ALA A 155 5.25 8.55 13.60
CA ALA A 155 6.60 8.52 14.13
C ALA A 155 6.67 9.17 15.52
N ASP A 156 6.05 10.35 15.70
CA ASP A 156 5.95 11.05 16.97
C ASP A 156 5.22 10.20 18.04
N GLY A 157 4.25 9.36 17.63
CA GLY A 157 3.52 8.39 18.46
C GLY A 157 4.28 7.09 18.74
N GLY A 158 5.51 6.92 18.23
CA GLY A 158 6.37 5.76 18.46
C GLY A 158 6.07 4.53 17.61
N ALA A 159 5.16 4.62 16.63
CA ALA A 159 4.92 3.54 15.67
C ALA A 159 6.11 3.38 14.70
N LEU A 160 6.30 2.18 14.17
CA LEU A 160 7.18 1.97 13.02
C LEU A 160 6.53 2.59 11.77
N THR A 161 7.27 3.40 11.06
CA THR A 161 6.76 4.09 9.87
C THR A 161 7.43 3.62 8.60
N VAL A 162 6.62 3.33 7.58
CA VAL A 162 7.07 2.94 6.23
C VAL A 162 6.43 3.89 5.23
N GLY A 163 7.23 4.48 4.35
CA GLY A 163 6.76 5.35 3.28
C GLY A 163 6.94 4.72 1.91
N ILE A 164 5.88 4.68 1.11
CA ILE A 164 5.90 4.20 -0.28
C ILE A 164 5.57 5.38 -1.20
N ALA A 165 6.47 5.70 -2.12
CA ALA A 165 6.24 6.76 -3.11
C ALA A 165 6.82 6.41 -4.48
N ASN A 166 6.28 7.02 -5.56
CA ASN A 166 6.74 6.75 -6.93
C ASN A 166 7.76 7.78 -7.44
N ASN A 167 8.37 8.51 -6.52
CA ASN A 167 9.46 9.46 -6.79
C ASN A 167 10.61 9.19 -5.81
N GLU A 168 11.86 9.32 -6.29
CA GLU A 168 13.04 9.01 -5.50
C GLU A 168 13.26 10.01 -4.35
N ALA A 169 13.09 11.30 -4.61
CA ALA A 169 13.25 12.38 -3.63
C ALA A 169 11.90 12.82 -3.05
N ALA A 170 11.07 11.87 -2.61
CA ALA A 170 9.76 12.16 -2.06
C ALA A 170 9.85 12.78 -0.65
N PRO A 171 9.20 13.92 -0.37
CA PRO A 171 9.16 14.52 0.97
C PRO A 171 8.69 13.57 2.07
N LEU A 172 7.76 12.66 1.77
CA LEU A 172 7.31 11.60 2.67
C LEU A 172 8.47 10.84 3.34
N PHE A 173 9.57 10.63 2.61
CA PHE A 173 10.71 9.86 3.10
C PHE A 173 11.47 10.56 4.25
N GLY A 174 11.28 11.86 4.41
CA GLY A 174 11.80 12.61 5.57
C GLY A 174 11.05 12.37 6.89
N TYR A 175 9.93 11.66 6.87
CA TYR A 175 9.06 11.43 8.01
C TYR A 175 8.91 9.95 8.39
N VAL A 176 9.66 9.05 7.76
CA VAL A 176 9.50 7.59 7.95
C VAL A 176 10.82 6.91 8.30
N ASP A 177 10.74 5.81 9.03
CA ASP A 177 11.90 4.97 9.36
C ASP A 177 12.41 4.20 8.14
N ILE A 178 11.50 3.78 7.26
CA ILE A 178 11.82 2.99 6.06
C ILE A 178 11.17 3.61 4.83
N ALA A 179 12.01 4.05 3.90
CA ALA A 179 11.61 4.61 2.62
C ALA A 179 11.65 3.55 1.51
N ILE A 180 10.57 3.45 0.71
CA ILE A 180 10.48 2.54 -0.44
C ILE A 180 10.16 3.37 -1.69
N PRO A 181 11.19 3.78 -2.46
CA PRO A 181 11.00 4.49 -3.71
C PRO A 181 10.63 3.53 -4.86
N LEU A 182 9.44 3.65 -5.40
CA LEU A 182 8.97 2.90 -6.57
C LEU A 182 8.98 3.79 -7.81
N VAL A 183 10.15 4.09 -8.35
CA VAL A 183 10.31 5.09 -9.42
C VAL A 183 9.74 4.57 -10.73
N THR A 184 8.52 4.97 -11.05
CA THR A 184 7.80 4.53 -12.27
C THR A 184 7.90 5.52 -13.43
N GLY A 185 8.33 6.76 -13.19
CA GLY A 185 8.38 7.82 -14.21
C GLY A 185 7.00 8.31 -14.67
N ALA A 186 6.98 9.03 -15.81
CA ALA A 186 5.78 9.67 -16.33
C ALA A 186 4.68 8.68 -16.72
N GLU A 187 3.43 8.99 -16.39
CA GLU A 187 2.25 8.16 -16.71
C GLU A 187 1.82 8.32 -18.20
N ALA A 188 1.06 7.35 -18.72
CA ALA A 188 0.48 7.42 -20.05
C ALA A 188 -0.47 8.61 -20.22
N VAL A 189 -1.11 9.04 -19.14
CA VAL A 189 -1.79 10.32 -19.01
C VAL A 189 -1.10 11.07 -17.87
N ALA A 190 -0.46 12.20 -18.16
CA ALA A 190 0.34 12.94 -17.20
C ALA A 190 -0.42 13.20 -15.89
N GLY A 191 0.19 12.94 -14.74
CA GLY A 191 -0.41 13.08 -13.42
C GLY A 191 -1.46 11.99 -13.05
N SER A 192 -1.83 11.08 -13.98
CA SER A 192 -2.83 10.05 -13.69
C SER A 192 -2.21 8.82 -12.99
N THR A 193 -1.80 9.00 -11.75
CA THR A 193 -1.07 8.02 -10.94
C THR A 193 -1.86 6.76 -10.56
N ARG A 194 -3.15 6.69 -10.92
CA ARG A 194 -3.96 5.46 -10.79
C ARG A 194 -3.51 4.33 -11.72
N LEU A 195 -2.58 4.58 -12.65
CA LEU A 195 -2.09 3.64 -13.66
C LEU A 195 -0.87 2.86 -13.14
N LYS A 196 0.33 3.04 -13.73
CA LYS A 196 1.50 2.23 -13.37
C LYS A 196 2.04 2.52 -11.98
N ALA A 197 1.92 3.76 -11.49
CA ALA A 197 2.31 4.11 -10.13
C ALA A 197 1.50 3.30 -9.11
N ALA A 198 0.18 3.30 -9.23
CA ALA A 198 -0.72 2.50 -8.39
C ALA A 198 -0.47 0.99 -8.56
N THR A 199 -0.16 0.51 -9.77
CA THR A 199 0.21 -0.89 -10.02
C THR A 199 1.48 -1.28 -9.26
N ALA A 200 2.52 -0.44 -9.26
CA ALA A 200 3.75 -0.68 -8.50
C ALA A 200 3.49 -0.70 -6.99
N GLN A 201 2.66 0.23 -6.47
CA GLN A 201 2.24 0.26 -5.07
C GLN A 201 1.51 -1.03 -4.69
N LYS A 202 0.59 -1.51 -5.55
CA LYS A 202 -0.12 -2.78 -5.30
C LYS A 202 0.83 -3.96 -5.23
N ILE A 203 1.75 -4.09 -6.17
CA ILE A 203 2.76 -5.17 -6.15
C ILE A 203 3.56 -5.11 -4.85
N CYS A 204 4.06 -3.93 -4.48
CA CYS A 204 4.86 -3.72 -3.27
C CYS A 204 4.08 -4.10 -2.00
N LEU A 205 2.85 -3.60 -1.83
CA LEU A 205 2.01 -3.89 -0.67
C LEU A 205 1.68 -5.38 -0.55
N ASN A 206 1.31 -6.04 -1.66
CA ASN A 206 1.03 -7.48 -1.66
C ASN A 206 2.28 -8.29 -1.27
N MET A 207 3.49 -7.89 -1.72
CA MET A 207 4.73 -8.53 -1.32
C MET A 207 5.00 -8.36 0.18
N ILE A 208 4.84 -7.16 0.71
CA ILE A 208 5.03 -6.86 2.13
C ILE A 208 4.05 -7.68 2.98
N SER A 209 2.75 -7.53 2.74
CA SER A 209 1.70 -8.16 3.54
C SER A 209 1.81 -9.69 3.51
N THR A 210 1.99 -10.28 2.31
CA THR A 210 2.13 -11.73 2.16
C THR A 210 3.35 -12.26 2.89
N LEU A 211 4.52 -11.61 2.76
CA LEU A 211 5.73 -12.08 3.44
C LEU A 211 5.66 -11.87 4.95
N VAL A 212 5.10 -10.76 5.43
CA VAL A 212 4.87 -10.53 6.85
C VAL A 212 3.98 -11.64 7.43
N MET A 213 2.84 -11.93 6.81
CA MET A 213 1.95 -13.01 7.27
C MET A 213 2.63 -14.38 7.18
N THR A 214 3.43 -14.64 6.17
CA THR A 214 4.25 -15.86 6.07
C THR A 214 5.25 -15.98 7.23
N ARG A 215 5.98 -14.91 7.56
CA ARG A 215 6.95 -14.87 8.67
C ARG A 215 6.30 -14.94 10.05
N LEU A 216 5.03 -14.54 10.16
CA LEU A 216 4.22 -14.70 11.36
C LEU A 216 3.64 -16.12 11.50
N GLY A 217 3.82 -16.99 10.50
CA GLY A 217 3.45 -18.41 10.57
C GLY A 217 2.07 -18.75 10.01
N PHE A 218 1.43 -17.83 9.25
CA PHE A 218 0.11 -18.07 8.65
C PHE A 218 0.16 -18.84 7.31
N VAL A 219 1.36 -19.08 6.79
CA VAL A 219 1.58 -19.86 5.57
C VAL A 219 2.54 -21.02 5.86
N ARG A 220 2.21 -22.22 5.40
CA ARG A 220 3.06 -23.42 5.46
C ARG A 220 2.98 -24.16 4.13
N ASP A 221 4.13 -24.57 3.59
CA ASP A 221 4.24 -25.31 2.32
C ASP A 221 3.47 -24.65 1.16
N GLY A 222 3.48 -23.29 1.13
CA GLY A 222 2.76 -22.48 0.16
C GLY A 222 1.24 -22.40 0.37
N GLN A 223 0.73 -22.92 1.48
CA GLN A 223 -0.70 -22.98 1.77
C GLN A 223 -1.10 -22.05 2.93
N MET A 224 -2.28 -21.44 2.82
CA MET A 224 -2.88 -20.58 3.87
C MET A 224 -3.46 -21.48 4.98
N ILE A 225 -2.71 -21.72 6.06
CA ILE A 225 -3.13 -22.66 7.11
C ILE A 225 -4.10 -22.09 8.14
N ALA A 226 -4.24 -20.76 8.21
CA ALA A 226 -5.11 -20.08 9.18
C ALA A 226 -6.44 -19.58 8.58
N MET A 227 -6.70 -19.91 7.33
CA MET A 227 -7.89 -19.44 6.60
C MET A 227 -9.19 -19.93 7.23
N LYS A 228 -10.15 -19.01 7.45
CA LYS A 228 -11.53 -19.37 7.83
C LYS A 228 -12.38 -19.69 6.62
N PRO A 229 -13.05 -20.86 6.59
CA PRO A 229 -13.83 -21.31 5.45
C PRO A 229 -15.22 -20.61 5.36
N GLY A 230 -15.23 -19.31 5.05
CA GLY A 230 -16.43 -18.48 5.00
C GLY A 230 -17.37 -18.76 3.80
N ASN A 231 -16.94 -19.52 2.78
CA ASN A 231 -17.75 -19.86 1.62
C ASN A 231 -17.40 -21.28 1.10
N ALA A 232 -18.18 -21.80 0.12
CA ALA A 232 -18.01 -23.14 -0.42
C ALA A 232 -16.58 -23.42 -0.92
N LYS A 233 -16.02 -22.50 -1.73
CA LYS A 233 -14.67 -22.61 -2.26
C LYS A 233 -13.61 -22.65 -1.13
N LEU A 234 -13.81 -21.87 -0.08
CA LEU A 234 -12.88 -21.86 1.06
C LEU A 234 -13.02 -23.11 1.92
N ARG A 235 -14.24 -23.72 2.03
CA ARG A 235 -14.43 -25.01 2.70
C ARG A 235 -13.72 -26.15 1.96
N GLU A 236 -13.86 -26.23 0.64
CA GLU A 236 -13.13 -27.20 -0.18
C GLU A 236 -11.60 -27.07 -0.01
N ARG A 237 -11.10 -25.85 -0.02
CA ARG A 237 -9.67 -25.58 0.19
C ARG A 237 -9.22 -25.95 1.60
N TYR A 238 -10.03 -25.63 2.62
CA TYR A 238 -9.75 -26.02 4.01
C TYR A 238 -9.66 -27.53 4.17
N ALA A 239 -10.63 -28.26 3.60
CA ALA A 239 -10.63 -29.73 3.62
C ALA A 239 -9.39 -30.31 2.93
N ALA A 240 -8.96 -29.74 1.81
CA ALA A 240 -7.75 -30.15 1.11
C ALA A 240 -6.46 -29.93 1.91
N ILE A 241 -6.40 -28.85 2.71
CA ILE A 241 -5.22 -28.52 3.53
C ILE A 241 -5.18 -29.31 4.84
N HIS A 242 -6.32 -29.52 5.48
CA HIS A 242 -6.42 -30.08 6.84
C HIS A 242 -6.91 -31.54 6.88
N GLY A 243 -7.25 -32.13 5.73
CA GLY A 243 -7.68 -33.55 5.63
C GLY A 243 -9.10 -33.81 6.17
N GLY A 244 -9.95 -32.78 6.29
CA GLY A 244 -11.32 -32.91 6.77
C GLY A 244 -12.10 -31.60 6.73
N GLU A 245 -13.44 -31.67 6.90
CA GLU A 245 -14.28 -30.49 6.98
C GLU A 245 -14.01 -29.66 8.26
N PRO A 246 -14.22 -28.33 8.23
CA PRO A 246 -14.08 -27.50 9.41
C PRO A 246 -15.15 -27.87 10.46
N SER A 247 -14.71 -28.03 11.70
CA SER A 247 -15.57 -28.27 12.85
C SER A 247 -16.41 -27.02 13.21
#